data_489dea7b9850d76dd23f8698934ad228
#
_entry.id   489dea7b9850d76dd23f8698934ad228
#
_cell.length_a   1.000
_cell.length_b   1.000
_cell.length_c   1.000
_cell.angle_alpha   90.00
_cell.angle_beta   90.00
_cell.angle_gamma   90.00
#
_symmetry.space_group_name_H-M   'P 1'
#
loop_
_entity.id
_entity.type
_entity.pdbx_description
1 polymer ?
#
loop_
_entity_poly.entity_id
_entity_poly.type
_entity_poly.pdbx_seq_one_letter_code
_entity_poly.pdbx_strand_id
1 'polypeptide(L)'
;MKINKGKTIVLLAGTVLTAMGLHAGAFRASGPVALSDSVKTETAAVDKPNSVVDEVIWVVGDEPILKSEVEIMRLQSEAEGTKWNGDPECILPEQIAVQKLFLHQAALDSVEVSESEIARGIDDQINYWISLPQIGSKEKLEAFQNKSMTQIRQDLHDDYKNRLLVQKVQQNLVNDVAVSPAEVREYFKKLPVDSIPMIPTTVEVEILTQTPKIETEEINRIKNQLRDYTDRVTKGETSFATLARLYSEDPGSARQGGELGYMGRGVLDPAFAAAAFNLTDPKKISKVVESEFGYHIIQLIDRRGDKVNVRHILLKPNVSIASIDAAKERLDSIGKDIKSGKFTFEDATAYLSDDKDTKNNHGLMVNSVENTRTSRFKMKELPTEVARVVDTMKVGEVSMPFQMVNARGKVVCAIVKLKARIPEHRATITEDFQAMREIVTAKRRKEVLHDWVVKKVKETYVRINPRYRSCNFQYEGWLK
;
A
#
# COMPACT_ATOMS: atom_id res chain seq x y z
N MET A 1 -32.55 -13.25 36.26
CA MET A 1 -32.14 -13.27 34.84
C MET A 1 -31.10 -12.15 34.67
N LYS A 2 -29.80 -12.49 34.75
CA LYS A 2 -28.72 -11.51 34.70
C LYS A 2 -28.35 -11.23 33.24
N ILE A 3 -28.58 -10.01 32.79
CA ILE A 3 -28.17 -9.53 31.48
C ILE A 3 -26.71 -9.10 31.58
N ASN A 4 -25.84 -9.82 30.93
CA ASN A 4 -24.41 -9.55 30.85
C ASN A 4 -24.19 -8.40 29.81
N LYS A 5 -23.82 -7.20 30.29
CA LYS A 5 -23.44 -6.08 29.41
C LYS A 5 -22.06 -6.34 28.84
N GLY A 6 -22.01 -6.95 27.66
CA GLY A 6 -20.77 -7.07 26.88
C GLY A 6 -20.32 -5.69 26.42
N LYS A 7 -19.06 -5.35 26.72
CA LYS A 7 -18.37 -4.16 26.19
C LYS A 7 -18.16 -4.36 24.68
N THR A 8 -18.96 -3.70 23.87
CA THR A 8 -18.70 -3.60 22.43
C THR A 8 -17.60 -2.56 22.23
N ILE A 9 -16.36 -3.01 22.10
CA ILE A 9 -15.27 -2.15 21.61
C ILE A 9 -15.40 -2.18 20.10
N VAL A 10 -15.90 -1.08 19.53
CA VAL A 10 -16.01 -0.90 18.08
C VAL A 10 -14.61 -0.56 17.55
N LEU A 11 -13.96 -1.51 16.89
CA LEU A 11 -12.87 -1.21 15.97
C LEU A 11 -13.51 -0.67 14.69
N LEU A 12 -13.87 0.60 14.72
CA LEU A 12 -14.27 1.30 13.52
C LEU A 12 -13.01 1.57 12.68
N ALA A 13 -13.16 1.48 11.36
CA ALA A 13 -12.10 1.75 10.41
C ALA A 13 -11.58 3.18 10.58
N GLY A 14 -10.61 3.33 11.46
CA GLY A 14 -9.98 4.61 11.72
C GLY A 14 -9.04 4.95 10.57
N THR A 15 -9.53 5.67 9.60
CA THR A 15 -8.68 6.54 8.82
C THR A 15 -9.17 7.94 9.06
N VAL A 16 -8.58 8.54 10.05
CA VAL A 16 -8.60 9.99 10.18
C VAL A 16 -8.12 10.55 8.85
N LEU A 17 -8.93 11.42 8.26
CA LEU A 17 -8.44 12.40 7.33
C LEU A 17 -7.36 13.21 8.07
N THR A 18 -6.14 12.71 8.11
CA THR A 18 -5.00 13.55 8.43
C THR A 18 -5.03 14.67 7.42
N ALA A 19 -5.32 15.84 7.92
CA ALA A 19 -5.25 17.06 7.17
C ALA A 19 -4.03 17.03 6.26
N MET A 20 -4.29 16.90 4.97
CA MET A 20 -3.41 17.26 3.86
C MET A 20 -1.91 17.31 4.19
N GLY A 21 -1.33 16.17 4.40
CA GLY A 21 0.10 15.97 4.31
C GLY A 21 0.29 14.73 3.47
N LEU A 22 0.64 14.92 2.20
CA LEU A 22 1.20 13.87 1.36
C LEU A 22 2.55 13.46 1.99
N HIS A 23 2.49 12.67 3.04
CA HIS A 23 3.61 11.92 3.54
C HIS A 23 3.27 10.44 3.33
N ALA A 24 3.79 9.88 2.26
CA ALA A 24 4.04 8.45 2.18
C ALA A 24 5.15 8.14 3.18
N GLY A 25 4.81 8.16 4.46
CA GLY A 25 5.65 7.78 5.57
C GLY A 25 5.12 6.47 6.13
N ALA A 26 5.99 5.46 6.18
CA ALA A 26 5.71 4.16 6.75
C ALA A 26 5.06 4.31 8.14
N PHE A 27 3.83 3.84 8.27
CA PHE A 27 3.14 3.74 9.55
C PHE A 27 3.88 2.77 10.46
N ARG A 28 4.54 3.29 11.49
CA ARG A 28 4.91 2.50 12.66
C ARG A 28 3.65 2.30 13.50
N ALA A 29 3.20 1.06 13.58
CA ALA A 29 2.15 0.64 14.48
C ALA A 29 2.58 0.88 15.93
N SER A 30 1.93 1.82 16.60
CA SER A 30 1.97 1.91 18.06
C SER A 30 1.06 0.80 18.59
N GLY A 31 1.60 -0.05 19.46
CA GLY A 31 0.89 -1.16 20.07
C GLY A 31 -0.26 -0.70 20.98
N PRO A 32 -1.18 -1.61 21.31
CA PRO A 32 -2.34 -1.30 22.13
C PRO A 32 -1.95 -0.89 23.53
N VAL A 33 -2.44 0.26 23.98
CA VAL A 33 -2.35 0.68 25.36
C VAL A 33 -3.33 -0.17 26.17
N ALA A 34 -2.80 -0.91 27.14
CA ALA A 34 -3.60 -1.59 28.14
C ALA A 34 -4.35 -0.55 29.00
N LEU A 35 -5.67 -0.55 28.92
CA LEU A 35 -6.52 0.25 29.79
C LEU A 35 -6.50 -0.37 31.19
N SER A 36 -5.86 0.33 32.13
CA SER A 36 -5.94 0.00 33.53
C SER A 36 -7.35 0.30 34.08
N ASP A 37 -7.88 -0.66 34.81
CA ASP A 37 -9.13 -0.53 35.57
C ASP A 37 -9.05 0.60 36.59
N SER A 38 -9.76 1.67 36.34
CA SER A 38 -10.41 2.48 37.39
C SER A 38 -11.19 3.65 36.80
N VAL A 39 -12.41 3.40 36.37
CA VAL A 39 -13.42 4.47 36.25
C VAL A 39 -14.48 4.20 37.30
N LYS A 40 -14.48 5.04 38.34
CA LYS A 40 -15.57 5.11 39.31
C LYS A 40 -16.83 5.54 38.57
N THR A 41 -17.84 4.70 38.61
CA THR A 41 -19.17 4.97 38.08
C THR A 41 -19.87 5.90 39.02
N GLU A 42 -19.94 7.20 38.73
CA GLU A 42 -20.98 8.07 39.29
C GLU A 42 -22.27 7.79 38.50
N THR A 43 -23.25 7.24 39.22
CA THR A 43 -24.62 7.09 38.75
C THR A 43 -25.29 8.45 38.75
N ALA A 44 -25.28 9.14 37.61
CA ALA A 44 -26.14 10.27 37.39
C ALA A 44 -27.56 9.77 37.07
N ALA A 45 -28.54 10.37 37.73
CA ALA A 45 -29.96 10.02 37.73
C ALA A 45 -30.56 10.00 36.32
N VAL A 46 -31.35 8.96 36.07
CA VAL A 46 -32.21 8.82 34.88
C VAL A 46 -33.33 9.85 35.01
N ASP A 47 -33.32 10.88 34.19
CA ASP A 47 -34.40 11.86 34.09
C ASP A 47 -35.05 11.83 32.71
N LYS A 48 -36.31 11.38 32.70
CA LYS A 48 -37.48 11.70 31.83
C LYS A 48 -37.54 11.31 30.35
N PRO A 49 -38.76 11.02 29.86
CA PRO A 49 -39.05 10.51 28.51
C PRO A 49 -39.09 11.63 27.46
N ASN A 50 -37.99 12.32 27.27
CA ASN A 50 -37.68 13.23 26.16
C ASN A 50 -36.19 13.16 25.86
N SER A 51 -35.60 11.95 25.88
CA SER A 51 -34.22 11.76 25.44
C SER A 51 -34.14 12.04 23.94
N VAL A 52 -33.53 13.15 23.58
CA VAL A 52 -33.08 13.37 22.20
C VAL A 52 -32.19 12.19 21.83
N VAL A 53 -32.59 11.39 20.87
CA VAL A 53 -31.88 10.16 20.47
C VAL A 53 -30.51 10.53 19.88
N ASP A 54 -30.44 11.68 19.18
CA ASP A 54 -29.21 12.29 18.67
C ASP A 54 -29.46 13.81 18.45
N GLU A 55 -28.39 14.60 18.35
CA GLU A 55 -28.45 16.03 18.14
C GLU A 55 -27.84 16.45 16.82
N VAL A 56 -28.59 17.14 15.95
CA VAL A 56 -28.03 17.80 14.76
C VAL A 56 -27.22 19.00 15.20
N ILE A 57 -25.92 18.96 15.08
CA ILE A 57 -25.02 20.03 15.50
C ILE A 57 -24.68 21.00 14.38
N TRP A 58 -24.56 20.51 13.13
CA TRP A 58 -24.38 21.31 11.92
C TRP A 58 -25.29 20.80 10.82
N VAL A 59 -25.54 21.62 9.80
CA VAL A 59 -26.14 21.26 8.53
C VAL A 59 -25.28 21.88 7.42
N VAL A 60 -24.87 21.10 6.45
CA VAL A 60 -24.08 21.54 5.29
C VAL A 60 -24.82 21.12 4.03
N GLY A 61 -25.37 22.08 3.29
CA GLY A 61 -26.33 21.78 2.23
C GLY A 61 -27.58 21.10 2.82
N ASP A 62 -27.87 19.89 2.34
CA ASP A 62 -28.98 19.06 2.81
C ASP A 62 -28.51 17.97 3.82
N GLU A 63 -27.21 17.95 4.14
CA GLU A 63 -26.60 16.93 4.99
C GLU A 63 -26.48 17.38 6.44
N PRO A 64 -27.16 16.71 7.38
CA PRO A 64 -26.97 16.97 8.79
C PRO A 64 -25.67 16.33 9.28
N ILE A 65 -25.04 16.94 10.27
CA ILE A 65 -23.94 16.38 11.06
C ILE A 65 -24.47 16.15 12.46
N LEU A 66 -24.38 14.89 12.90
CA LEU A 66 -24.89 14.47 14.19
C LEU A 66 -23.79 14.53 15.26
N LYS A 67 -24.21 14.76 16.50
CA LYS A 67 -23.30 14.72 17.65
C LYS A 67 -22.62 13.35 17.79
N SER A 68 -23.37 12.27 17.50
CA SER A 68 -22.84 10.90 17.54
C SER A 68 -21.74 10.67 16.52
N GLU A 69 -21.82 11.27 15.31
CA GLU A 69 -20.76 11.16 14.30
C GLU A 69 -19.45 11.78 14.81
N VAL A 70 -19.54 12.95 15.44
CA VAL A 70 -18.37 13.63 16.03
C VAL A 70 -17.78 12.83 17.18
N GLU A 71 -18.62 12.27 18.04
CA GLU A 71 -18.17 11.48 19.19
C GLU A 71 -17.48 10.18 18.73
N ILE A 72 -18.02 9.52 17.71
CA ILE A 72 -17.39 8.33 17.11
C ILE A 72 -16.00 8.70 16.56
N MET A 73 -15.89 9.80 15.80
CA MET A 73 -14.61 10.24 15.25
C MET A 73 -13.62 10.64 16.36
N ARG A 74 -14.10 11.25 17.46
CA ARG A 74 -13.28 11.59 18.62
C ARG A 74 -12.70 10.34 19.26
N LEU A 75 -13.54 9.34 19.56
CA LEU A 75 -13.12 8.08 20.17
C LEU A 75 -12.12 7.31 19.29
N GLN A 76 -12.33 7.33 17.98
CA GLN A 76 -11.37 6.72 17.03
C GLN A 76 -10.02 7.41 17.08
N SER A 77 -10.01 8.73 17.00
CA SER A 77 -8.78 9.53 17.04
C SER A 77 -8.00 9.35 18.33
N GLU A 78 -8.71 9.24 19.47
CA GLU A 78 -8.10 8.97 20.76
C GLU A 78 -7.48 7.56 20.81
N ALA A 79 -8.18 6.55 20.25
CA ALA A 79 -7.67 5.18 20.17
C ALA A 79 -6.41 5.08 19.30
N GLU A 80 -6.30 5.93 18.28
CA GLU A 80 -5.14 6.03 17.39
C GLU A 80 -4.01 6.91 17.98
N GLY A 81 -4.24 7.55 19.12
CA GLY A 81 -3.26 8.45 19.75
C GLY A 81 -3.04 9.75 18.98
N THR A 82 -4.02 10.19 18.20
CA THR A 82 -3.95 11.42 17.41
C THR A 82 -3.83 12.63 18.34
N LYS A 83 -2.81 13.47 18.12
CA LYS A 83 -2.63 14.73 18.82
C LYS A 83 -3.23 15.87 18.01
N TRP A 84 -4.23 16.54 18.55
CA TRP A 84 -4.88 17.68 17.93
C TRP A 84 -4.14 18.98 18.22
N ASN A 85 -4.01 19.82 17.18
CA ASN A 85 -3.50 21.18 17.36
C ASN A 85 -4.67 22.15 17.53
N GLY A 86 -5.39 22.05 18.65
CA GLY A 86 -6.56 22.84 18.98
C GLY A 86 -7.63 21.98 19.67
N ASP A 87 -8.83 22.55 19.84
CA ASP A 87 -9.96 21.89 20.48
C ASP A 87 -10.61 20.88 19.52
N PRO A 88 -10.60 19.57 19.85
CA PRO A 88 -11.24 18.54 19.02
C PRO A 88 -12.74 18.78 18.81
N GLU A 89 -13.44 19.41 19.76
CA GLU A 89 -14.85 19.74 19.62
C GLU A 89 -15.11 20.77 18.51
N CYS A 90 -14.12 21.57 18.16
CA CYS A 90 -14.20 22.50 17.04
C CYS A 90 -13.68 21.88 15.74
N ILE A 91 -12.59 21.12 15.83
CA ILE A 91 -11.89 20.55 14.65
C ILE A 91 -12.71 19.44 13.99
N LEU A 92 -13.26 18.51 14.78
CA LEU A 92 -13.93 17.33 14.24
C LEU A 92 -15.22 17.66 13.46
N PRO A 93 -16.13 18.52 13.97
CA PRO A 93 -17.30 18.94 13.19
C PRO A 93 -16.92 19.63 11.88
N GLU A 94 -15.87 20.46 11.88
CA GLU A 94 -15.38 21.10 10.67
C GLU A 94 -14.84 20.08 9.65
N GLN A 95 -14.10 19.07 10.10
CA GLN A 95 -13.60 18.00 9.22
C GLN A 95 -14.75 17.21 8.57
N ILE A 96 -15.77 16.85 9.34
CA ILE A 96 -16.97 16.18 8.82
C ILE A 96 -17.69 17.09 7.81
N ALA A 97 -17.83 18.39 8.13
CA ALA A 97 -18.44 19.36 7.23
C ALA A 97 -17.71 19.49 5.90
N VAL A 98 -16.38 19.55 5.93
CA VAL A 98 -15.55 19.57 4.71
C VAL A 98 -15.71 18.27 3.92
N GLN A 99 -15.76 17.11 4.58
CA GLN A 99 -16.03 15.83 3.90
C GLN A 99 -17.39 15.83 3.20
N LYS A 100 -18.45 16.34 3.86
CA LYS A 100 -19.79 16.47 3.25
C LYS A 100 -19.77 17.39 2.03
N LEU A 101 -19.00 18.48 2.03
CA LEU A 101 -18.83 19.35 0.84
C LEU A 101 -18.23 18.58 -0.34
N PHE A 102 -17.20 17.75 -0.11
CA PHE A 102 -16.61 16.93 -1.17
C PHE A 102 -17.57 15.86 -1.68
N LEU A 103 -18.34 15.21 -0.79
CA LEU A 103 -19.35 14.23 -1.19
C LEU A 103 -20.48 14.88 -2.01
N HIS A 104 -20.94 16.05 -1.61
CA HIS A 104 -21.91 16.83 -2.39
C HIS A 104 -21.36 17.15 -3.79
N GLN A 105 -20.09 17.58 -3.88
CA GLN A 105 -19.43 17.82 -5.17
C GLN A 105 -19.31 16.54 -6.00
N ALA A 106 -19.00 15.40 -5.36
CA ALA A 106 -18.93 14.10 -6.05
C ALA A 106 -20.27 13.77 -6.74
N ALA A 107 -21.39 14.06 -6.06
CA ALA A 107 -22.72 13.85 -6.62
C ALA A 107 -23.02 14.82 -7.79
N LEU A 108 -22.64 16.09 -7.67
CA LEU A 108 -22.82 17.10 -8.72
C LEU A 108 -22.01 16.75 -9.98
N ASP A 109 -20.78 16.31 -9.81
CA ASP A 109 -19.86 15.97 -10.90
C ASP A 109 -20.06 14.53 -11.42
N SER A 110 -21.04 13.78 -10.88
CA SER A 110 -21.29 12.37 -11.20
C SER A 110 -20.03 11.52 -11.11
N VAL A 111 -19.24 11.73 -10.06
CA VAL A 111 -18.03 10.94 -9.79
C VAL A 111 -18.43 9.56 -9.33
N GLU A 112 -17.94 8.54 -10.03
CA GLU A 112 -18.24 7.15 -9.72
C GLU A 112 -17.00 6.42 -9.18
N VAL A 113 -17.23 5.46 -8.30
CA VAL A 113 -16.24 4.48 -7.83
C VAL A 113 -16.77 3.09 -8.12
N SER A 114 -15.91 2.20 -8.59
CA SER A 114 -16.32 0.84 -8.92
C SER A 114 -16.40 -0.03 -7.66
N GLU A 115 -17.34 -0.98 -7.65
CA GLU A 115 -17.44 -1.98 -6.58
C GLU A 115 -16.13 -2.76 -6.37
N SER A 116 -15.33 -2.93 -7.43
CA SER A 116 -14.03 -3.58 -7.32
C SER A 116 -12.98 -2.73 -6.59
N GLU A 117 -13.03 -1.40 -6.71
CA GLU A 117 -12.17 -0.48 -5.95
C GLU A 117 -12.55 -0.48 -4.47
N ILE A 118 -13.86 -0.44 -4.17
CA ILE A 118 -14.40 -0.49 -2.80
C ILE A 118 -14.01 -1.82 -2.14
N ALA A 119 -14.29 -2.94 -2.82
CA ALA A 119 -13.98 -4.27 -2.29
C ALA A 119 -12.48 -4.47 -2.02
N ARG A 120 -11.60 -3.95 -2.90
CA ARG A 120 -10.15 -4.00 -2.70
C ARG A 120 -9.75 -3.23 -1.43
N GLY A 121 -10.23 -2.00 -1.26
CA GLY A 121 -9.91 -1.20 -0.08
C GLY A 121 -10.38 -1.87 1.22
N ILE A 122 -11.57 -2.49 1.21
CA ILE A 122 -12.08 -3.26 2.34
C ILE A 122 -11.20 -4.49 2.61
N ASP A 123 -10.80 -5.22 1.56
CA ASP A 123 -9.93 -6.38 1.69
C ASP A 123 -8.56 -6.01 2.27
N ASP A 124 -7.97 -4.93 1.82
CA ASP A 124 -6.70 -4.42 2.33
C ASP A 124 -6.82 -4.07 3.83
N GLN A 125 -7.90 -3.42 4.23
CA GLN A 125 -8.16 -3.10 5.64
C GLN A 125 -8.35 -4.35 6.50
N ILE A 126 -9.14 -5.30 6.03
CA ILE A 126 -9.36 -6.57 6.74
C ILE A 126 -8.05 -7.35 6.86
N ASN A 127 -7.26 -7.42 5.79
CA ASN A 127 -5.95 -8.08 5.80
C ASN A 127 -4.99 -7.39 6.76
N TYR A 128 -4.99 -6.06 6.82
CA TYR A 128 -4.23 -5.30 7.80
C TYR A 128 -4.63 -5.67 9.23
N TRP A 129 -5.92 -5.68 9.57
CA TRP A 129 -6.38 -6.07 10.90
C TRP A 129 -5.99 -7.52 11.25
N ILE A 130 -6.12 -8.45 10.30
CA ILE A 130 -5.70 -9.85 10.49
C ILE A 130 -4.19 -9.96 10.70
N SER A 131 -3.40 -9.07 10.10
CA SER A 131 -1.94 -9.06 10.27
C SER A 131 -1.48 -8.59 11.66
N LEU A 132 -2.36 -7.93 12.41
CA LEU A 132 -2.04 -7.48 13.77
C LEU A 132 -1.84 -8.69 14.71
N PRO A 133 -0.79 -8.71 15.56
CA PRO A 133 -0.48 -9.85 16.42
C PRO A 133 -1.64 -10.30 17.34
N GLN A 134 -2.48 -9.34 17.77
CA GLN A 134 -3.62 -9.61 18.65
C GLN A 134 -4.81 -10.24 17.92
N ILE A 135 -4.89 -10.13 16.60
CA ILE A 135 -5.96 -10.71 15.79
C ILE A 135 -5.48 -12.03 15.16
N GLY A 136 -4.60 -11.98 14.20
CA GLY A 136 -3.91 -13.13 13.60
C GLY A 136 -4.76 -14.04 12.70
N SER A 137 -6.10 -14.00 12.76
CA SER A 137 -6.98 -14.80 11.87
C SER A 137 -8.34 -14.14 11.64
N LYS A 138 -9.09 -14.63 10.62
CA LYS A 138 -10.45 -14.17 10.31
C LYS A 138 -11.43 -14.49 11.44
N GLU A 139 -11.35 -15.67 12.00
CA GLU A 139 -12.23 -16.15 13.08
C GLU A 139 -12.05 -15.30 14.34
N LYS A 140 -10.80 -14.92 14.64
CA LYS A 140 -10.52 -14.01 15.76
C LYS A 140 -11.01 -12.59 15.48
N LEU A 141 -10.93 -12.11 14.24
CA LEU A 141 -11.49 -10.81 13.86
C LEU A 141 -13.02 -10.82 13.99
N GLU A 142 -13.71 -11.87 13.53
CA GLU A 142 -15.16 -12.03 13.70
C GLU A 142 -15.55 -12.07 15.19
N ALA A 143 -14.82 -12.82 15.99
CA ALA A 143 -15.04 -12.88 17.44
C ALA A 143 -14.77 -11.53 18.12
N PHE A 144 -13.72 -10.82 17.73
CA PHE A 144 -13.35 -9.51 18.26
C PHE A 144 -14.41 -8.45 17.92
N GLN A 145 -14.89 -8.42 16.67
CA GLN A 145 -15.93 -7.50 16.20
C GLN A 145 -17.35 -7.94 16.61
N ASN A 146 -17.50 -9.18 17.03
CA ASN A 146 -18.81 -9.82 17.25
C ASN A 146 -19.72 -9.75 16.02
N LYS A 147 -19.14 -9.89 14.83
CA LYS A 147 -19.79 -9.79 13.52
C LYS A 147 -19.17 -10.79 12.56
N SER A 148 -19.97 -11.33 11.63
CA SER A 148 -19.45 -12.14 10.54
C SER A 148 -18.63 -11.29 9.56
N MET A 149 -17.72 -11.91 8.79
CA MET A 149 -16.96 -11.24 7.75
C MET A 149 -17.83 -10.50 6.74
N THR A 150 -19.02 -11.06 6.45
CA THR A 150 -20.00 -10.42 5.55
C THR A 150 -20.54 -9.12 6.16
N GLN A 151 -20.89 -9.14 7.44
CA GLN A 151 -21.34 -7.95 8.16
C GLN A 151 -20.23 -6.89 8.27
N ILE A 152 -19.01 -7.30 8.58
CA ILE A 152 -17.85 -6.41 8.64
C ILE A 152 -17.64 -5.71 7.28
N ARG A 153 -17.73 -6.45 6.17
CA ARG A 153 -17.60 -5.88 4.83
C ARG A 153 -18.74 -4.91 4.51
N GLN A 154 -19.95 -5.25 4.91
CA GLN A 154 -21.12 -4.43 4.69
C GLN A 154 -21.03 -3.10 5.47
N ASP A 155 -20.59 -3.16 6.72
CA ASP A 155 -20.41 -1.99 7.56
C ASP A 155 -19.32 -1.05 7.02
N LEU A 156 -18.28 -1.60 6.41
CA LEU A 156 -17.18 -0.84 5.81
C LEU A 156 -17.50 -0.26 4.43
N HIS A 157 -18.54 -0.78 3.76
CA HIS A 157 -18.80 -0.48 2.35
C HIS A 157 -19.02 1.01 2.10
N ASP A 158 -19.93 1.63 2.81
CA ASP A 158 -20.32 3.02 2.60
C ASP A 158 -19.20 3.98 3.03
N ASP A 159 -18.47 3.65 4.09
CA ASP A 159 -17.31 4.43 4.52
C ASP A 159 -16.21 4.43 3.46
N TYR A 160 -15.91 3.25 2.89
CA TYR A 160 -14.92 3.14 1.81
C TYR A 160 -15.37 3.81 0.52
N LYS A 161 -16.65 3.68 0.16
CA LYS A 161 -17.24 4.38 -0.98
C LYS A 161 -17.09 5.89 -0.83
N ASN A 162 -17.52 6.43 0.29
CA ASN A 162 -17.45 7.86 0.57
C ASN A 162 -16.02 8.38 0.56
N ARG A 163 -15.08 7.65 1.15
CA ARG A 163 -13.65 7.98 1.13
C ARG A 163 -13.10 8.04 -0.30
N LEU A 164 -13.38 7.04 -1.11
CA LEU A 164 -12.91 6.99 -2.50
C LEU A 164 -13.53 8.12 -3.34
N LEU A 165 -14.80 8.46 -3.12
CA LEU A 165 -15.45 9.59 -3.78
C LEU A 165 -14.76 10.91 -3.43
N VAL A 166 -14.53 11.18 -2.13
CA VAL A 166 -13.81 12.37 -1.67
C VAL A 166 -12.40 12.43 -2.27
N GLN A 167 -11.67 11.32 -2.25
CA GLN A 167 -10.33 11.25 -2.81
C GLN A 167 -10.32 11.54 -4.32
N LYS A 168 -11.27 10.99 -5.09
CA LYS A 168 -11.38 11.25 -6.54
C LYS A 168 -11.68 12.72 -6.83
N VAL A 169 -12.61 13.34 -6.08
CA VAL A 169 -12.90 14.77 -6.24
C VAL A 169 -11.67 15.62 -5.93
N GLN A 170 -10.99 15.35 -4.81
CA GLN A 170 -9.77 16.06 -4.46
C GLN A 170 -8.70 15.90 -5.54
N GLN A 171 -8.52 14.69 -6.06
CA GLN A 171 -7.57 14.42 -7.12
C GLN A 171 -7.91 15.15 -8.41
N ASN A 172 -9.18 15.17 -8.81
CA ASN A 172 -9.65 15.91 -9.99
C ASN A 172 -9.36 17.41 -9.86
N LEU A 173 -9.60 18.00 -8.70
CA LEU A 173 -9.36 19.42 -8.43
C LEU A 173 -7.88 19.81 -8.53
N VAL A 174 -6.96 18.89 -8.25
CA VAL A 174 -5.52 19.16 -8.27
C VAL A 174 -4.76 18.50 -9.42
N ASN A 175 -5.47 17.82 -10.31
CA ASN A 175 -4.86 17.05 -11.40
C ASN A 175 -4.02 17.94 -12.33
N ASP A 176 -4.51 19.13 -12.63
CA ASP A 176 -3.88 20.07 -13.53
C ASP A 176 -2.90 21.03 -12.84
N VAL A 177 -2.66 20.83 -11.54
CA VAL A 177 -1.71 21.66 -10.78
C VAL A 177 -0.29 21.34 -11.23
N ALA A 178 0.27 22.24 -12.02
CA ALA A 178 1.66 22.21 -12.45
C ALA A 178 2.44 23.37 -11.83
N VAL A 179 3.70 23.14 -11.53
CA VAL A 179 4.62 24.13 -10.98
C VAL A 179 5.79 24.31 -11.94
N SER A 180 6.02 25.53 -12.34
CA SER A 180 7.14 25.87 -13.25
C SER A 180 8.48 25.86 -12.52
N PRO A 181 9.59 25.65 -13.24
CA PRO A 181 10.93 25.75 -12.66
C PRO A 181 11.24 27.12 -12.05
N ALA A 182 10.63 28.18 -12.55
CA ALA A 182 10.80 29.53 -12.01
C ALA A 182 10.14 29.67 -10.64
N GLU A 183 8.91 29.15 -10.47
CA GLU A 183 8.20 29.16 -9.19
C GLU A 183 8.93 28.36 -8.13
N VAL A 184 9.50 27.19 -8.48
CA VAL A 184 10.32 26.41 -7.55
C VAL A 184 11.51 27.22 -7.07
N ARG A 185 12.28 27.83 -7.99
CA ARG A 185 13.44 28.67 -7.64
C ARG A 185 13.03 29.84 -6.75
N GLU A 186 11.95 30.52 -7.09
CA GLU A 186 11.48 31.67 -6.33
C GLU A 186 11.02 31.30 -4.93
N TYR A 187 10.32 30.18 -4.80
CA TYR A 187 9.87 29.66 -3.51
C TYR A 187 11.05 29.41 -2.57
N PHE A 188 12.04 28.63 -3.01
CA PHE A 188 13.20 28.29 -2.17
C PHE A 188 14.14 29.48 -1.92
N LYS A 189 14.23 30.45 -2.85
CA LYS A 189 14.98 31.68 -2.65
C LYS A 189 14.44 32.54 -1.48
N LYS A 190 13.12 32.45 -1.22
CA LYS A 190 12.45 33.20 -0.15
C LYS A 190 12.50 32.48 1.20
N LEU A 191 12.90 31.20 1.24
CA LEU A 191 12.97 30.46 2.48
C LEU A 191 14.23 30.80 3.27
N PRO A 192 14.12 30.90 4.61
CA PRO A 192 15.30 30.89 5.47
C PRO A 192 16.13 29.62 5.23
N VAL A 193 17.43 29.70 5.33
CA VAL A 193 18.35 28.56 5.09
C VAL A 193 17.96 27.33 5.93
N ASP A 194 17.53 27.55 7.17
CA ASP A 194 17.13 26.49 8.09
C ASP A 194 15.80 25.83 7.73
N SER A 195 14.99 26.46 6.86
CA SER A 195 13.74 25.91 6.35
C SER A 195 13.92 25.13 5.03
N ILE A 196 15.12 25.15 4.44
CA ILE A 196 15.43 24.33 3.28
C ILE A 196 15.52 22.87 3.72
N PRO A 197 14.78 21.94 3.09
CA PRO A 197 14.74 20.54 3.52
C PRO A 197 16.12 19.88 3.42
N MET A 198 16.40 19.00 4.37
CA MET A 198 17.55 18.12 4.33
C MET A 198 17.26 16.92 3.45
N ILE A 199 18.11 16.69 2.46
CA ILE A 199 18.09 15.47 1.66
C ILE A 199 18.96 14.45 2.39
N PRO A 200 18.41 13.31 2.79
CA PRO A 200 19.17 12.28 3.47
C PRO A 200 20.21 11.66 2.54
N THR A 201 21.23 11.03 3.09
CA THR A 201 22.23 10.29 2.31
C THR A 201 21.55 9.34 1.32
N THR A 202 21.89 9.47 0.05
CA THR A 202 21.43 8.61 -1.03
C THR A 202 22.59 7.92 -1.72
N VAL A 203 22.30 6.78 -2.35
CA VAL A 203 23.29 5.99 -3.09
C VAL A 203 22.77 5.68 -4.49
N GLU A 204 23.68 5.57 -5.44
CA GLU A 204 23.42 4.97 -6.75
C GLU A 204 24.17 3.66 -6.83
N VAL A 205 23.49 2.59 -7.21
CA VAL A 205 24.00 1.23 -7.19
C VAL A 205 23.81 0.59 -8.57
N GLU A 206 24.85 -0.03 -9.06
CA GLU A 206 24.81 -0.90 -10.22
C GLU A 206 24.82 -2.35 -9.73
N ILE A 207 24.02 -3.23 -10.34
CA ILE A 207 23.87 -4.62 -9.96
C ILE A 207 24.06 -5.54 -11.17
N LEU A 208 24.79 -6.64 -10.98
CA LEU A 208 24.91 -7.75 -11.91
C LEU A 208 24.45 -9.02 -11.21
N THR A 209 23.49 -9.71 -11.77
CA THR A 209 22.95 -10.93 -11.18
C THR A 209 23.21 -12.15 -12.04
N GLN A 210 23.35 -13.31 -11.38
CA GLN A 210 23.34 -14.62 -11.97
C GLN A 210 22.27 -15.47 -11.29
N THR A 211 21.43 -16.11 -12.08
CA THR A 211 20.43 -17.05 -11.60
C THR A 211 21.07 -18.41 -11.42
N PRO A 212 21.11 -19.00 -10.21
CA PRO A 212 21.61 -20.34 -10.01
C PRO A 212 20.83 -21.34 -10.85
N LYS A 213 21.52 -22.32 -11.43
CA LYS A 213 20.89 -23.34 -12.27
C LYS A 213 20.03 -24.26 -11.41
N ILE A 214 18.79 -24.46 -11.81
CA ILE A 214 17.89 -25.41 -11.15
C ILE A 214 18.14 -26.80 -11.73
N GLU A 215 18.28 -27.80 -10.87
CA GLU A 215 18.46 -29.17 -11.25
C GLU A 215 17.20 -29.76 -11.90
N THR A 216 17.37 -30.58 -12.91
CA THR A 216 16.26 -31.20 -13.67
C THR A 216 15.39 -32.08 -12.76
N GLU A 217 16.01 -32.74 -11.81
CA GLU A 217 15.37 -33.59 -10.80
C GLU A 217 14.39 -32.79 -9.95
N GLU A 218 14.79 -31.60 -9.54
CA GLU A 218 13.93 -30.70 -8.75
C GLU A 218 12.74 -30.17 -9.58
N ILE A 219 12.99 -29.79 -10.84
CA ILE A 219 11.91 -29.40 -11.77
C ILE A 219 10.91 -30.55 -11.94
N ASN A 220 11.40 -31.79 -12.12
CA ASN A 220 10.56 -32.96 -12.27
C ASN A 220 9.78 -33.26 -10.97
N ARG A 221 10.40 -33.09 -9.81
CA ARG A 221 9.76 -33.23 -8.50
C ARG A 221 8.55 -32.28 -8.39
N ILE A 222 8.75 -30.99 -8.68
CA ILE A 222 7.70 -29.96 -8.64
C ILE A 222 6.57 -30.28 -9.63
N LYS A 223 6.92 -30.61 -10.88
CA LYS A 223 5.92 -30.96 -11.90
C LYS A 223 5.10 -32.18 -11.50
N ASN A 224 5.71 -33.20 -10.91
CA ASN A 224 5.01 -34.38 -10.44
C ASN A 224 4.11 -34.07 -9.23
N GLN A 225 4.57 -33.23 -8.32
CA GLN A 225 3.78 -32.78 -7.17
C GLN A 225 2.52 -32.00 -7.61
N LEU A 226 2.64 -31.12 -8.60
CA LEU A 226 1.48 -30.39 -9.15
C LEU A 226 0.52 -31.35 -9.91
N ARG A 227 1.03 -32.38 -10.57
CA ARG A 227 0.19 -33.42 -11.19
C ARG A 227 -0.57 -34.22 -10.13
N ASP A 228 0.09 -34.61 -9.02
CA ASP A 228 -0.56 -35.28 -7.90
C ASP A 228 -1.69 -34.42 -7.34
N TYR A 229 -1.48 -33.10 -7.16
CA TYR A 229 -2.53 -32.20 -6.72
C TYR A 229 -3.70 -32.16 -7.71
N THR A 230 -3.42 -32.13 -9.01
CA THR A 230 -4.46 -32.21 -10.04
C THR A 230 -5.26 -33.51 -9.93
N ASP A 231 -4.61 -34.64 -9.76
CA ASP A 231 -5.24 -35.95 -9.65
C ASP A 231 -6.12 -36.06 -8.42
N ARG A 232 -5.67 -35.59 -7.26
CA ARG A 232 -6.42 -35.57 -6.00
C ARG A 232 -7.68 -34.72 -6.08
N VAL A 233 -7.59 -33.55 -6.72
CA VAL A 233 -8.79 -32.70 -6.94
C VAL A 233 -9.74 -33.36 -7.92
N THR A 234 -9.24 -33.94 -9.01
CA THR A 234 -10.06 -34.58 -10.05
C THR A 234 -10.80 -35.82 -9.51
N LYS A 235 -10.16 -36.58 -8.62
CA LYS A 235 -10.76 -37.71 -7.93
C LYS A 235 -11.74 -37.33 -6.81
N GLY A 236 -11.84 -36.02 -6.48
CA GLY A 236 -12.69 -35.50 -5.41
C GLY A 236 -12.16 -35.78 -3.99
N GLU A 237 -10.88 -36.16 -3.84
CA GLU A 237 -10.26 -36.41 -2.53
C GLU A 237 -10.12 -35.12 -1.71
N THR A 238 -9.97 -34.00 -2.39
CA THR A 238 -9.84 -32.67 -1.75
C THR A 238 -10.24 -31.55 -2.72
N SER A 239 -10.46 -30.36 -2.20
CA SER A 239 -10.74 -29.19 -3.05
C SER A 239 -9.44 -28.50 -3.50
N PHE A 240 -9.46 -27.89 -4.69
CA PHE A 240 -8.35 -27.08 -5.18
C PHE A 240 -7.98 -25.97 -4.19
N ALA A 241 -9.00 -25.29 -3.64
CA ALA A 241 -8.78 -24.21 -2.66
C ALA A 241 -8.10 -24.69 -1.38
N THR A 242 -8.39 -25.91 -0.93
CA THR A 242 -7.72 -26.52 0.24
C THR A 242 -6.24 -26.75 -0.05
N LEU A 243 -5.91 -27.34 -1.22
CA LEU A 243 -4.50 -27.56 -1.61
C LEU A 243 -3.76 -26.22 -1.81
N ALA A 244 -4.42 -25.22 -2.38
CA ALA A 244 -3.84 -23.90 -2.54
C ALA A 244 -3.47 -23.27 -1.18
N ARG A 245 -4.36 -23.35 -0.19
CA ARG A 245 -4.09 -22.85 1.17
C ARG A 245 -2.95 -23.55 1.87
N LEU A 246 -2.80 -24.85 1.62
CA LEU A 246 -1.80 -25.68 2.31
C LEU A 246 -0.42 -25.64 1.63
N TYR A 247 -0.39 -25.54 0.31
CA TYR A 247 0.83 -25.81 -0.44
C TYR A 247 1.22 -24.75 -1.45
N SER A 248 0.33 -23.78 -1.78
CA SER A 248 0.71 -22.72 -2.71
C SER A 248 1.73 -21.77 -2.09
N GLU A 249 2.80 -21.50 -2.81
CA GLU A 249 3.85 -20.56 -2.43
C GLU A 249 3.60 -19.15 -2.99
N ASP A 250 2.38 -18.88 -3.46
CA ASP A 250 1.95 -17.53 -3.80
C ASP A 250 1.41 -16.79 -2.56
N PRO A 251 2.15 -15.82 -2.00
CA PRO A 251 1.73 -15.12 -0.79
C PRO A 251 0.46 -14.28 -1.00
N GLY A 252 0.17 -13.87 -2.25
CA GLY A 252 -0.97 -13.03 -2.58
C GLY A 252 -2.31 -13.77 -2.57
N SER A 253 -2.33 -15.02 -3.01
CA SER A 253 -3.59 -15.76 -3.20
C SER A 253 -3.72 -17.05 -2.38
N ALA A 254 -2.63 -17.62 -1.87
CA ALA A 254 -2.64 -18.90 -1.17
C ALA A 254 -3.68 -18.95 -0.04
N ARG A 255 -3.72 -17.93 0.82
CA ARG A 255 -4.67 -17.82 1.94
C ARG A 255 -6.12 -17.75 1.49
N GLN A 256 -6.38 -17.24 0.28
CA GLN A 256 -7.70 -17.15 -0.34
C GLN A 256 -8.04 -18.36 -1.20
N GLY A 257 -7.28 -19.47 -1.04
CA GLY A 257 -7.48 -20.70 -1.81
C GLY A 257 -6.99 -20.58 -3.26
N GLY A 258 -6.02 -19.70 -3.50
CA GLY A 258 -5.39 -19.47 -4.79
C GLY A 258 -6.15 -18.53 -5.72
N GLU A 259 -7.25 -17.91 -5.27
CA GLU A 259 -8.10 -17.04 -6.10
C GLU A 259 -7.45 -15.68 -6.37
N LEU A 260 -7.46 -15.27 -7.66
CA LEU A 260 -6.85 -14.02 -8.13
C LEU A 260 -7.88 -12.91 -8.38
N GLY A 261 -9.19 -13.23 -8.37
CA GLY A 261 -10.22 -12.30 -8.83
C GLY A 261 -10.25 -12.15 -10.35
N TYR A 262 -11.05 -11.19 -10.84
CA TYR A 262 -11.20 -10.95 -12.29
C TYR A 262 -10.01 -10.21 -12.87
N MET A 263 -9.21 -10.91 -13.67
CA MET A 263 -8.00 -10.38 -14.31
C MET A 263 -8.13 -10.36 -15.83
N GLY A 264 -7.67 -9.28 -16.45
CA GLY A 264 -7.50 -9.19 -17.90
C GLY A 264 -6.20 -9.85 -18.35
N ARG A 265 -6.14 -10.24 -19.64
CA ARG A 265 -4.98 -10.94 -20.21
C ARG A 265 -3.65 -10.18 -20.03
N GLY A 266 -3.66 -8.87 -20.14
CA GLY A 266 -2.44 -8.05 -20.08
C GLY A 266 -1.85 -7.83 -18.68
N VAL A 267 -2.55 -8.26 -17.63
CA VAL A 267 -2.08 -8.14 -16.23
C VAL A 267 -1.35 -9.41 -15.77
N LEU A 268 -1.60 -10.52 -16.44
CA LEU A 268 -1.05 -11.85 -16.10
C LEU A 268 0.23 -12.13 -16.88
N ASP A 269 1.11 -12.99 -16.32
CA ASP A 269 2.23 -13.54 -17.06
C ASP A 269 1.75 -14.17 -18.38
N PRO A 270 2.45 -14.00 -19.51
CA PRO A 270 1.97 -14.46 -20.82
C PRO A 270 1.66 -15.95 -20.90
N ALA A 271 2.49 -16.82 -20.30
CA ALA A 271 2.26 -18.25 -20.28
C ALA A 271 1.09 -18.64 -19.39
N PHE A 272 0.99 -17.99 -18.22
CA PHE A 272 -0.14 -18.16 -17.32
C PHE A 272 -1.45 -17.67 -17.96
N ALA A 273 -1.44 -16.48 -18.59
CA ALA A 273 -2.59 -15.94 -19.30
C ALA A 273 -3.05 -16.87 -20.43
N ALA A 274 -2.11 -17.40 -21.23
CA ALA A 274 -2.46 -18.33 -22.29
C ALA A 274 -3.20 -19.57 -21.74
N ALA A 275 -2.74 -20.14 -20.66
CA ALA A 275 -3.38 -21.30 -20.03
C ALA A 275 -4.73 -20.93 -19.38
N ALA A 276 -4.80 -19.83 -18.61
CA ALA A 276 -6.00 -19.39 -17.90
C ALA A 276 -7.15 -19.08 -18.87
N PHE A 277 -6.85 -18.35 -19.96
CA PHE A 277 -7.86 -17.98 -20.96
C PHE A 277 -8.32 -19.14 -21.86
N ASN A 278 -7.55 -20.23 -21.93
CA ASN A 278 -7.95 -21.44 -22.65
C ASN A 278 -8.82 -22.39 -21.80
N LEU A 279 -8.96 -22.17 -20.49
CA LEU A 279 -9.88 -22.92 -19.67
C LEU A 279 -11.32 -22.48 -19.93
N THR A 280 -12.17 -23.42 -20.30
CA THR A 280 -13.61 -23.18 -20.55
C THR A 280 -14.51 -23.88 -19.55
N ASP A 281 -13.99 -24.85 -18.82
CA ASP A 281 -14.74 -25.69 -17.89
C ASP A 281 -14.17 -25.49 -16.46
N PRO A 282 -14.97 -25.00 -15.49
CA PRO A 282 -14.54 -24.82 -14.11
C PRO A 282 -14.10 -26.10 -13.40
N LYS A 283 -14.52 -27.29 -13.91
CA LYS A 283 -14.12 -28.59 -13.36
C LYS A 283 -12.73 -29.02 -13.83
N LYS A 284 -12.20 -28.43 -14.89
CA LYS A 284 -10.90 -28.77 -15.45
C LYS A 284 -9.81 -27.94 -14.82
N ILE A 285 -8.67 -28.59 -14.60
CA ILE A 285 -7.42 -27.96 -14.14
C ILE A 285 -6.45 -27.95 -15.33
N SER A 286 -5.68 -26.88 -15.46
CA SER A 286 -4.68 -26.76 -16.52
C SER A 286 -3.59 -27.84 -16.41
N LYS A 287 -2.88 -28.09 -17.50
CA LYS A 287 -1.54 -28.70 -17.39
C LYS A 287 -0.64 -27.80 -16.55
N VAL A 288 0.50 -28.37 -16.10
CA VAL A 288 1.51 -27.57 -15.42
C VAL A 288 2.01 -26.47 -16.36
N VAL A 289 1.93 -25.23 -15.91
CA VAL A 289 2.35 -24.02 -16.62
C VAL A 289 3.63 -23.49 -15.97
N GLU A 290 4.62 -23.18 -16.77
CA GLU A 290 5.85 -22.52 -16.32
C GLU A 290 5.75 -21.01 -16.59
N SER A 291 6.03 -20.19 -15.60
CA SER A 291 6.04 -18.73 -15.67
C SER A 291 7.33 -18.15 -15.09
N GLU A 292 7.47 -16.85 -15.12
CA GLU A 292 8.59 -16.19 -14.43
C GLU A 292 8.56 -16.38 -12.90
N PHE A 293 7.41 -16.74 -12.30
CA PHE A 293 7.25 -16.93 -10.86
C PHE A 293 7.49 -18.37 -10.38
N GLY A 294 7.43 -19.34 -11.28
CA GLY A 294 7.56 -20.77 -10.97
C GLY A 294 6.62 -21.64 -11.80
N TYR A 295 6.17 -22.75 -11.21
CA TYR A 295 5.28 -23.72 -11.85
C TYR A 295 3.89 -23.65 -11.27
N HIS A 296 2.88 -23.63 -12.14
CA HIS A 296 1.50 -23.44 -11.75
C HIS A 296 0.59 -24.56 -12.26
N ILE A 297 -0.48 -24.82 -11.53
CA ILE A 297 -1.73 -25.38 -12.05
C ILE A 297 -2.84 -24.38 -11.80
N ILE A 298 -3.80 -24.29 -12.73
CA ILE A 298 -4.81 -23.25 -12.76
C ILE A 298 -6.18 -23.89 -12.91
N GLN A 299 -7.16 -23.40 -12.16
CA GLN A 299 -8.58 -23.77 -12.28
C GLN A 299 -9.41 -22.51 -12.53
N LEU A 300 -10.31 -22.57 -13.53
CA LEU A 300 -11.28 -21.51 -13.78
C LEU A 300 -12.33 -21.48 -12.67
N ILE A 301 -12.70 -20.28 -12.22
CA ILE A 301 -13.85 -20.06 -11.33
C ILE A 301 -15.01 -19.51 -12.16
N ASP A 302 -14.76 -18.39 -12.88
CA ASP A 302 -15.78 -17.68 -13.66
C ASP A 302 -15.12 -16.86 -14.78
N ARG A 303 -15.92 -16.44 -15.75
CA ARG A 303 -15.50 -15.58 -16.86
C ARG A 303 -16.51 -14.46 -17.07
N ARG A 304 -16.03 -13.23 -17.21
CA ARG A 304 -16.85 -12.04 -17.50
C ARG A 304 -16.22 -11.22 -18.62
N GLY A 305 -16.82 -11.30 -19.81
CA GLY A 305 -16.28 -10.63 -20.98
C GLY A 305 -14.84 -11.03 -21.28
N ASP A 306 -13.95 -10.04 -21.27
CA ASP A 306 -12.51 -10.17 -21.51
C ASP A 306 -11.69 -10.48 -20.25
N LYS A 307 -12.33 -10.73 -19.09
CA LYS A 307 -11.70 -11.07 -17.83
C LYS A 307 -12.01 -12.48 -17.39
N VAL A 308 -11.05 -13.11 -16.75
CA VAL A 308 -11.20 -14.42 -16.11
C VAL A 308 -10.97 -14.31 -14.61
N ASN A 309 -11.77 -14.99 -13.81
CA ASN A 309 -11.49 -15.28 -12.42
C ASN A 309 -10.99 -16.71 -12.32
N VAL A 310 -9.76 -16.87 -11.86
CA VAL A 310 -9.08 -18.16 -11.72
C VAL A 310 -8.50 -18.31 -10.32
N ARG A 311 -8.30 -19.57 -9.93
CA ARG A 311 -7.43 -19.92 -8.79
C ARG A 311 -6.26 -20.70 -9.27
N HIS A 312 -5.12 -20.58 -8.57
CA HIS A 312 -3.91 -21.28 -8.92
C HIS A 312 -3.17 -21.84 -7.69
N ILE A 313 -2.32 -22.81 -7.94
CA ILE A 313 -1.30 -23.26 -7.00
C ILE A 313 0.04 -23.00 -7.66
N LEU A 314 0.88 -22.22 -6.99
CA LEU A 314 2.25 -21.93 -7.38
C LEU A 314 3.20 -22.77 -6.54
N LEU A 315 4.13 -23.47 -7.17
CA LEU A 315 5.30 -24.04 -6.51
C LEU A 315 6.57 -23.49 -7.15
N LYS A 316 7.56 -23.16 -6.33
CA LYS A 316 8.87 -22.66 -6.75
C LYS A 316 9.90 -23.76 -6.56
N PRO A 317 10.78 -24.00 -7.58
CA PRO A 317 11.84 -24.98 -7.41
C PRO A 317 12.86 -24.49 -6.38
N ASN A 318 13.31 -25.38 -5.54
CA ASN A 318 14.39 -25.12 -4.60
C ASN A 318 15.73 -25.06 -5.36
N VAL A 319 16.57 -24.12 -4.96
CA VAL A 319 17.92 -23.99 -5.51
C VAL A 319 18.89 -24.74 -4.59
N SER A 320 19.67 -25.67 -5.12
CA SER A 320 20.67 -26.38 -4.32
C SER A 320 21.81 -25.44 -3.89
N ILE A 321 22.42 -25.73 -2.74
CA ILE A 321 23.58 -24.98 -2.23
C ILE A 321 24.70 -25.02 -3.27
N ALA A 322 24.93 -26.17 -3.90
CA ALA A 322 25.97 -26.34 -4.96
C ALA A 322 25.72 -25.39 -6.15
N SER A 323 24.46 -25.23 -6.58
CA SER A 323 24.10 -24.29 -7.66
C SER A 323 24.29 -22.82 -7.26
N ILE A 324 24.01 -22.48 -6.00
CA ILE A 324 24.26 -21.14 -5.45
C ILE A 324 25.77 -20.85 -5.43
N ASP A 325 26.57 -21.80 -4.95
CA ASP A 325 28.01 -21.64 -4.85
C ASP A 325 28.66 -21.52 -6.24
N ALA A 326 28.22 -22.34 -7.20
CA ALA A 326 28.69 -22.23 -8.60
C ALA A 326 28.34 -20.85 -9.21
N ALA A 327 27.15 -20.30 -8.93
CA ALA A 327 26.78 -18.95 -9.39
C ALA A 327 27.64 -17.87 -8.72
N LYS A 328 27.95 -18.01 -7.41
CA LYS A 328 28.85 -17.10 -6.69
C LYS A 328 30.29 -17.18 -7.24
N GLU A 329 30.81 -18.35 -7.49
CA GLU A 329 32.15 -18.54 -8.09
C GLU A 329 32.27 -17.88 -9.47
N ARG A 330 31.20 -18.00 -10.28
CA ARG A 330 31.16 -17.31 -11.58
C ARG A 330 31.14 -15.79 -11.40
N LEU A 331 30.38 -15.26 -10.46
CA LEU A 331 30.35 -13.84 -10.16
C LEU A 331 31.66 -13.34 -9.56
N ASP A 332 32.34 -14.15 -8.76
CA ASP A 332 33.67 -13.84 -8.23
C ASP A 332 34.70 -13.72 -9.35
N SER A 333 34.68 -14.64 -10.32
CA SER A 333 35.51 -14.55 -11.52
C SER A 333 35.24 -13.26 -12.30
N ILE A 334 33.95 -12.93 -12.54
CA ILE A 334 33.57 -11.71 -13.23
C ILE A 334 34.05 -10.49 -12.44
N GLY A 335 33.86 -10.46 -11.10
CA GLY A 335 34.31 -9.39 -10.23
C GLY A 335 35.84 -9.19 -10.28
N LYS A 336 36.63 -10.26 -10.35
CA LYS A 336 38.08 -10.22 -10.53
C LYS A 336 38.49 -9.66 -11.90
N ASP A 337 37.78 -10.04 -12.94
CA ASP A 337 38.02 -9.54 -14.30
C ASP A 337 37.70 -8.04 -14.42
N ILE A 338 36.62 -7.57 -13.76
CA ILE A 338 36.30 -6.13 -13.66
C ILE A 338 37.41 -5.40 -12.89
N LYS A 339 37.83 -5.92 -11.72
CA LYS A 339 38.89 -5.30 -10.92
C LYS A 339 40.24 -5.24 -11.64
N SER A 340 40.51 -6.21 -12.53
CA SER A 340 41.73 -6.23 -13.36
C SER A 340 41.65 -5.33 -14.61
N GLY A 341 40.47 -4.70 -14.87
CA GLY A 341 40.26 -3.82 -16.01
C GLY A 341 40.08 -4.52 -17.36
N LYS A 342 39.76 -5.82 -17.38
CA LYS A 342 39.48 -6.53 -18.64
C LYS A 342 38.23 -5.98 -19.33
N PHE A 343 37.22 -5.58 -18.57
CA PHE A 343 35.98 -4.92 -19.01
C PHE A 343 35.41 -4.13 -17.87
N THR A 344 34.48 -3.21 -18.18
CA THR A 344 33.79 -2.40 -17.17
C THR A 344 32.68 -3.20 -16.49
N PHE A 345 32.18 -2.70 -15.35
CA PHE A 345 31.01 -3.29 -14.69
C PHE A 345 29.77 -3.21 -15.58
N GLU A 346 29.62 -2.10 -16.26
CA GLU A 346 28.53 -1.80 -17.20
C GLU A 346 28.53 -2.77 -18.39
N ASP A 347 29.71 -3.03 -18.99
CA ASP A 347 29.87 -4.01 -20.06
C ASP A 347 29.53 -5.43 -19.56
N ALA A 348 30.08 -5.80 -18.39
CA ALA A 348 29.77 -7.09 -17.78
C ALA A 348 28.27 -7.27 -17.57
N THR A 349 27.59 -6.25 -17.09
CA THR A 349 26.15 -6.30 -16.84
C THR A 349 25.37 -6.47 -18.15
N ALA A 350 25.71 -5.71 -19.18
CA ALA A 350 25.02 -5.75 -20.47
C ALA A 350 25.07 -7.15 -21.14
N TYR A 351 26.18 -7.88 -20.96
CA TYR A 351 26.34 -9.18 -21.61
C TYR A 351 26.10 -10.37 -20.68
N LEU A 352 26.47 -10.26 -19.41
CA LEU A 352 26.53 -11.40 -18.49
C LEU A 352 25.43 -11.40 -17.43
N SER A 353 24.72 -10.30 -17.19
CA SER A 353 23.63 -10.28 -16.20
C SER A 353 22.39 -11.02 -16.68
N ASP A 354 21.78 -11.78 -15.79
CA ASP A 354 20.48 -12.42 -16.02
C ASP A 354 19.28 -11.52 -15.67
N ASP A 355 19.52 -10.39 -14.99
CA ASP A 355 18.47 -9.47 -14.62
C ASP A 355 18.01 -8.61 -15.79
N LYS A 356 16.78 -8.84 -16.26
CA LYS A 356 16.21 -8.15 -17.41
C LYS A 356 15.94 -6.66 -17.13
N ASP A 357 15.71 -6.29 -15.87
CA ASP A 357 15.30 -4.95 -15.49
C ASP A 357 16.48 -3.97 -15.50
N THR A 358 17.66 -4.44 -15.07
CA THR A 358 18.86 -3.60 -15.00
C THR A 358 19.84 -3.83 -16.17
N LYS A 359 19.79 -4.99 -16.83
CA LYS A 359 20.70 -5.35 -17.93
C LYS A 359 20.75 -4.28 -19.03
N ASN A 360 19.59 -3.80 -19.47
CA ASN A 360 19.49 -2.78 -20.52
C ASN A 360 19.81 -1.35 -20.02
N ASN A 361 19.98 -1.17 -18.73
CA ASN A 361 20.34 0.07 -18.06
C ASN A 361 21.76 0.01 -17.48
N HIS A 362 22.63 -0.79 -18.11
CA HIS A 362 24.02 -0.96 -17.68
C HIS A 362 24.21 -1.35 -16.20
N GLY A 363 23.24 -2.07 -15.66
CA GLY A 363 23.24 -2.49 -14.26
C GLY A 363 22.64 -1.48 -13.28
N LEU A 364 22.39 -0.24 -13.70
CA LEU A 364 21.91 0.81 -12.82
C LEU A 364 20.50 0.47 -12.27
N MET A 365 20.41 0.37 -10.97
CA MET A 365 19.13 0.14 -10.29
C MET A 365 18.24 1.38 -10.39
N VAL A 366 16.93 1.15 -10.50
CA VAL A 366 15.93 2.21 -10.59
C VAL A 366 15.00 2.14 -9.40
N ASN A 367 14.92 3.24 -8.68
CA ASN A 367 13.97 3.45 -7.60
C ASN A 367 12.64 3.96 -8.20
N SER A 368 11.58 3.19 -8.00
CA SER A 368 10.21 3.53 -8.44
C SER A 368 9.28 3.87 -7.26
N VAL A 369 9.83 4.09 -6.08
CA VAL A 369 9.08 4.53 -4.90
C VAL A 369 8.56 5.95 -5.14
N GLU A 370 7.34 6.24 -4.67
CA GLU A 370 6.71 7.56 -4.74
C GLU A 370 6.42 8.08 -6.18
N ASN A 371 6.18 7.16 -7.16
CA ASN A 371 5.93 7.52 -8.57
C ASN A 371 7.05 8.31 -9.26
N THR A 372 8.24 8.36 -8.68
CA THR A 372 9.44 8.91 -9.29
C THR A 372 10.33 7.78 -9.82
N ARG A 373 10.88 7.95 -11.02
CA ARG A 373 11.91 7.06 -11.55
C ARG A 373 13.25 7.76 -11.40
N THR A 374 14.02 7.34 -10.40
CA THR A 374 15.35 7.87 -10.12
C THR A 374 16.34 6.73 -9.90
N SER A 375 17.63 6.99 -10.13
CA SER A 375 18.71 6.05 -9.77
C SER A 375 19.13 6.18 -8.30
N ARG A 376 18.63 7.20 -7.58
CA ARG A 376 19.00 7.48 -6.19
C ARG A 376 18.10 6.71 -5.22
N PHE A 377 18.72 6.06 -4.25
CA PHE A 377 18.05 5.31 -3.19
C PHE A 377 18.47 5.86 -1.83
N LYS A 378 17.52 6.08 -0.95
CA LYS A 378 17.79 6.09 0.49
C LYS A 378 18.12 4.65 0.91
N MET A 379 19.01 4.44 1.88
CA MET A 379 19.43 3.10 2.30
C MET A 379 18.25 2.16 2.62
N LYS A 380 17.18 2.69 3.21
CA LYS A 380 15.95 1.94 3.55
C LYS A 380 15.09 1.53 2.34
N GLU A 381 15.34 2.10 1.16
CA GLU A 381 14.60 1.84 -0.08
C GLU A 381 15.28 0.75 -0.93
N LEU A 382 16.54 0.42 -0.63
CA LEU A 382 17.24 -0.70 -1.24
C LEU A 382 16.72 -2.05 -0.72
N PRO A 383 16.79 -3.12 -1.53
CA PRO A 383 16.65 -4.49 -1.00
C PRO A 383 17.61 -4.73 0.16
N THR A 384 17.13 -5.42 1.20
CA THR A 384 17.86 -5.55 2.48
C THR A 384 19.28 -6.10 2.30
N GLU A 385 19.45 -7.08 1.41
CA GLU A 385 20.76 -7.71 1.15
C GLU A 385 21.71 -6.73 0.44
N VAL A 386 21.17 -5.96 -0.52
CA VAL A 386 21.94 -4.91 -1.22
C VAL A 386 22.34 -3.80 -0.26
N ALA A 387 21.40 -3.32 0.56
CA ALA A 387 21.66 -2.28 1.56
C ALA A 387 22.78 -2.67 2.51
N ARG A 388 22.75 -3.91 3.03
CA ARG A 388 23.77 -4.43 3.94
C ARG A 388 25.16 -4.45 3.30
N VAL A 389 25.25 -4.81 2.03
CA VAL A 389 26.53 -4.85 1.31
C VAL A 389 27.02 -3.45 1.01
N VAL A 390 26.15 -2.60 0.48
CA VAL A 390 26.49 -1.22 0.06
C VAL A 390 26.89 -0.34 1.25
N ASP A 391 26.36 -0.59 2.45
CA ASP A 391 26.62 0.25 3.64
C ASP A 391 28.10 0.45 3.93
N THR A 392 28.90 -0.58 3.77
CA THR A 392 30.36 -0.58 4.05
C THR A 392 31.23 -0.28 2.85
N MET A 393 30.68 -0.19 1.63
CA MET A 393 31.44 -0.03 0.39
C MET A 393 31.89 1.42 0.17
N LYS A 394 33.03 1.58 -0.48
CA LYS A 394 33.51 2.84 -1.04
C LYS A 394 32.96 3.05 -2.46
N VAL A 395 32.84 4.31 -2.86
CA VAL A 395 32.43 4.66 -4.23
C VAL A 395 33.43 4.06 -5.25
N GLY A 396 32.89 3.41 -6.27
CA GLY A 396 33.64 2.69 -7.29
C GLY A 396 33.98 1.24 -6.93
N GLU A 397 33.76 0.82 -5.70
CA GLU A 397 34.05 -0.54 -5.25
C GLU A 397 33.03 -1.54 -5.77
N VAL A 398 33.52 -2.74 -6.11
CA VAL A 398 32.70 -3.90 -6.49
C VAL A 398 32.69 -4.89 -5.34
N SER A 399 31.50 -5.31 -4.93
CA SER A 399 31.30 -6.21 -3.79
C SER A 399 31.82 -7.63 -4.06
N MET A 400 31.89 -8.43 -2.99
CA MET A 400 31.91 -9.88 -3.09
C MET A 400 30.53 -10.40 -3.52
N PRO A 401 30.44 -11.60 -4.14
CA PRO A 401 29.17 -12.23 -4.47
C PRO A 401 28.32 -12.51 -3.23
N PHE A 402 27.04 -12.19 -3.30
CA PHE A 402 26.07 -12.50 -2.25
C PHE A 402 24.77 -13.04 -2.84
N GLN A 403 24.00 -13.71 -2.01
CA GLN A 403 22.68 -14.23 -2.37
C GLN A 403 21.60 -13.22 -1.98
N MET A 404 20.58 -13.08 -2.83
CA MET A 404 19.38 -12.27 -2.54
C MET A 404 18.14 -12.88 -3.17
N VAL A 405 16.98 -12.36 -2.81
CA VAL A 405 15.72 -12.67 -3.48
C VAL A 405 15.34 -11.45 -4.34
N ASN A 406 15.14 -11.66 -5.63
CA ASN A 406 14.74 -10.58 -6.53
C ASN A 406 13.26 -10.21 -6.39
N ALA A 407 12.82 -9.14 -7.05
CA ALA A 407 11.43 -8.67 -7.02
C ALA A 407 10.39 -9.72 -7.48
N ARG A 408 10.81 -10.75 -8.21
CA ARG A 408 9.97 -11.89 -8.64
C ARG A 408 9.97 -13.06 -7.65
N GLY A 409 10.62 -12.90 -6.49
CA GLY A 409 10.70 -13.93 -5.46
C GLY A 409 11.64 -15.08 -5.82
N LYS A 410 12.56 -14.91 -6.79
CA LYS A 410 13.59 -15.91 -7.14
C LYS A 410 14.88 -15.66 -6.38
N VAL A 411 15.50 -16.74 -5.96
CA VAL A 411 16.87 -16.72 -5.42
C VAL A 411 17.84 -16.44 -6.57
N VAL A 412 18.64 -15.39 -6.42
CA VAL A 412 19.70 -15.00 -7.34
C VAL A 412 20.97 -14.71 -6.57
N CYS A 413 22.11 -14.85 -7.23
CA CYS A 413 23.38 -14.34 -6.72
C CYS A 413 23.71 -13.02 -7.42
N ALA A 414 24.30 -12.09 -6.70
CA ALA A 414 24.59 -10.76 -7.21
C ALA A 414 25.98 -10.28 -6.79
N ILE A 415 26.55 -9.39 -7.59
CA ILE A 415 27.58 -8.43 -7.20
C ILE A 415 27.04 -7.04 -7.46
N VAL A 416 27.43 -6.08 -6.65
CA VAL A 416 27.04 -4.68 -6.80
C VAL A 416 28.27 -3.80 -6.88
N LYS A 417 28.14 -2.69 -7.61
CA LYS A 417 29.12 -1.58 -7.61
C LYS A 417 28.46 -0.35 -7.03
N LEU A 418 29.07 0.25 -6.03
CA LEU A 418 28.61 1.53 -5.52
C LEU A 418 29.05 2.64 -6.48
N LYS A 419 28.12 3.11 -7.30
CA LYS A 419 28.40 4.15 -8.31
C LYS A 419 28.60 5.52 -7.69
N ALA A 420 27.72 5.89 -6.77
CA ALA A 420 27.79 7.16 -6.07
C ALA A 420 27.23 7.05 -4.65
N ARG A 421 27.77 7.84 -3.74
CA ARG A 421 27.23 8.08 -2.40
C ARG A 421 27.16 9.59 -2.19
N ILE A 422 25.95 10.10 -2.13
CA ILE A 422 25.66 11.51 -1.95
C ILE A 422 25.33 11.70 -0.47
N PRO A 423 26.19 12.37 0.31
CA PRO A 423 25.97 12.56 1.73
C PRO A 423 24.74 13.41 1.99
N GLU A 424 24.26 13.37 3.21
CA GLU A 424 23.18 14.24 3.67
C GLU A 424 23.56 15.71 3.43
N HIS A 425 22.67 16.46 2.82
CA HIS A 425 22.89 17.87 2.49
C HIS A 425 21.57 18.65 2.44
N ARG A 426 21.64 19.95 2.55
CA ARG A 426 20.50 20.82 2.26
C ARG A 426 20.18 20.79 0.78
N ALA A 427 18.89 20.66 0.44
CA ALA A 427 18.46 20.57 -0.95
C ALA A 427 18.99 21.73 -1.79
N THR A 428 19.48 21.39 -2.98
CA THR A 428 19.95 22.35 -3.98
C THR A 428 19.11 22.30 -5.24
N ILE A 429 18.93 23.45 -5.89
CA ILE A 429 18.15 23.54 -7.14
C ILE A 429 18.78 22.69 -8.26
N THR A 430 20.08 22.54 -8.25
CA THR A 430 20.82 21.84 -9.30
C THR A 430 20.73 20.32 -9.19
N GLU A 431 20.74 19.81 -7.97
CA GLU A 431 20.83 18.36 -7.72
C GLU A 431 19.49 17.76 -7.30
N ASP A 432 18.64 18.54 -6.59
CA ASP A 432 17.44 18.05 -5.93
C ASP A 432 16.15 18.68 -6.48
N PHE A 433 16.22 19.20 -7.71
CA PHE A 433 15.10 19.94 -8.31
C PHE A 433 13.78 19.18 -8.25
N GLN A 434 13.77 17.86 -8.49
CA GLN A 434 12.53 17.06 -8.46
C GLN A 434 11.92 17.03 -7.06
N ALA A 435 12.73 16.76 -6.03
CA ALA A 435 12.26 16.77 -4.64
C ALA A 435 11.73 18.15 -4.24
N MET A 436 12.43 19.20 -4.64
CA MET A 436 12.01 20.58 -4.39
C MET A 436 10.71 20.91 -5.13
N ARG A 437 10.56 20.48 -6.39
CA ARG A 437 9.34 20.66 -7.18
C ARG A 437 8.15 19.97 -6.52
N GLU A 438 8.34 18.76 -6.01
CA GLU A 438 7.27 18.02 -5.33
C GLU A 438 6.78 18.75 -4.09
N ILE A 439 7.67 19.34 -3.29
CA ILE A 439 7.32 20.14 -2.12
C ILE A 439 6.44 21.34 -2.54
N VAL A 440 6.85 22.08 -3.57
CA VAL A 440 6.09 23.24 -4.05
C VAL A 440 4.76 22.80 -4.66
N THR A 441 4.76 21.70 -5.41
CA THR A 441 3.52 21.12 -5.99
C THR A 441 2.54 20.69 -4.90
N ALA A 442 3.02 20.00 -3.87
CA ALA A 442 2.20 19.58 -2.73
C ALA A 442 1.60 20.79 -2.00
N LYS A 443 2.42 21.84 -1.78
CA LYS A 443 1.94 23.10 -1.21
C LYS A 443 0.86 23.74 -2.08
N ARG A 444 1.09 23.84 -3.40
CA ARG A 444 0.15 24.44 -4.34
C ARG A 444 -1.17 23.66 -4.41
N ARG A 445 -1.10 22.31 -4.41
CA ARG A 445 -2.28 21.47 -4.33
C ARG A 445 -3.09 21.72 -3.06
N LYS A 446 -2.39 21.87 -1.92
CA LYS A 446 -3.02 22.20 -0.64
C LYS A 446 -3.73 23.56 -0.68
N GLU A 447 -3.10 24.57 -1.28
CA GLU A 447 -3.69 25.88 -1.48
C GLU A 447 -4.95 25.82 -2.35
N VAL A 448 -4.89 25.12 -3.49
CA VAL A 448 -6.03 24.94 -4.40
C VAL A 448 -7.21 24.25 -3.68
N LEU A 449 -6.95 23.20 -2.91
CA LEU A 449 -8.00 22.54 -2.14
C LEU A 449 -8.56 23.44 -1.04
N HIS A 450 -7.71 24.19 -0.35
CA HIS A 450 -8.14 25.15 0.67
C HIS A 450 -9.06 26.22 0.07
N ASP A 451 -8.63 26.86 -1.02
CA ASP A 451 -9.39 27.91 -1.71
C ASP A 451 -10.73 27.39 -2.23
N TRP A 452 -10.73 26.15 -2.73
CA TRP A 452 -11.96 25.48 -3.16
C TRP A 452 -12.92 25.28 -1.98
N VAL A 453 -12.44 24.80 -0.83
CA VAL A 453 -13.28 24.62 0.37
C VAL A 453 -13.85 25.97 0.83
N VAL A 454 -13.01 27.02 0.94
CA VAL A 454 -13.45 28.37 1.33
C VAL A 454 -14.54 28.89 0.37
N LYS A 455 -14.36 28.70 -0.93
CA LYS A 455 -15.36 29.06 -1.94
C LYS A 455 -16.67 28.28 -1.72
N LYS A 456 -16.60 26.96 -1.55
CA LYS A 456 -17.78 26.09 -1.38
C LYS A 456 -18.53 26.38 -0.09
N VAL A 457 -17.84 26.67 1.01
CA VAL A 457 -18.46 27.11 2.27
C VAL A 457 -19.31 28.37 2.07
N LYS A 458 -18.85 29.32 1.26
CA LYS A 458 -19.59 30.55 0.96
C LYS A 458 -20.83 30.30 0.09
N GLU A 459 -20.74 29.38 -0.85
CA GLU A 459 -21.79 29.04 -1.82
C GLU A 459 -22.86 28.09 -1.24
N THR A 460 -22.51 27.29 -0.22
CA THR A 460 -23.40 26.26 0.34
C THR A 460 -24.17 26.79 1.53
N TYR A 461 -25.42 26.31 1.70
CA TYR A 461 -26.17 26.56 2.93
C TYR A 461 -25.46 25.89 4.11
N VAL A 462 -25.19 26.69 5.15
CA VAL A 462 -24.56 26.20 6.39
C VAL A 462 -25.32 26.70 7.57
N ARG A 463 -25.72 25.79 8.47
CA ARG A 463 -26.31 26.09 9.79
C ARG A 463 -25.48 25.42 10.87
N ILE A 464 -24.98 26.21 11.81
CA ILE A 464 -24.13 25.78 12.91
C ILE A 464 -24.86 26.01 14.24
N ASN A 465 -24.83 25.01 15.12
CA ASN A 465 -25.35 25.17 16.48
C ASN A 465 -24.58 26.32 17.19
N PRO A 466 -25.28 27.23 17.91
CA PRO A 466 -24.67 28.41 18.53
C PRO A 466 -23.45 28.13 19.42
N ARG A 467 -23.37 26.96 20.06
CA ARG A 467 -22.22 26.59 20.91
C ARG A 467 -20.89 26.50 20.17
N TYR A 468 -20.91 26.27 18.85
CA TYR A 468 -19.70 26.18 18.02
C TYR A 468 -19.29 27.53 17.40
N ARG A 469 -20.02 28.60 17.64
CA ARG A 469 -19.72 29.92 17.06
C ARG A 469 -18.45 30.56 17.61
N SER A 470 -17.98 30.12 18.77
CA SER A 470 -16.71 30.57 19.36
C SER A 470 -15.49 29.79 18.84
N CYS A 471 -15.70 28.80 18.00
CA CYS A 471 -14.61 27.99 17.42
C CYS A 471 -13.76 28.80 16.44
N ASN A 472 -12.44 28.55 16.49
CA ASN A 472 -11.51 29.07 15.50
C ASN A 472 -11.35 28.00 14.39
N PHE A 473 -12.11 28.19 13.32
CA PHE A 473 -12.15 27.24 12.21
C PHE A 473 -10.94 27.39 11.29
N GLN A 474 -10.55 26.29 10.66
CA GLN A 474 -9.47 26.26 9.69
C GLN A 474 -9.84 26.97 8.38
N TYR A 475 -11.13 26.92 8.01
CA TYR A 475 -11.64 27.53 6.80
C TYR A 475 -12.55 28.71 7.13
N GLU A 476 -12.39 29.80 6.39
CA GLU A 476 -13.23 30.98 6.56
C GLU A 476 -14.62 30.81 5.94
N GLY A 477 -15.61 31.47 6.52
CA GLY A 477 -16.97 31.59 5.96
C GLY A 477 -18.02 30.65 6.56
N TRP A 478 -17.67 29.81 7.54
CA TRP A 478 -18.66 28.98 8.24
C TRP A 478 -19.68 29.77 9.03
N LEU A 479 -19.27 30.90 9.62
CA LEU A 479 -20.15 31.81 10.36
C LEU A 479 -20.65 32.89 9.40
N LYS A 480 -21.89 32.74 8.95
CA LYS A 480 -22.60 33.73 8.12
C LYS A 480 -23.47 34.66 8.99
#